data_71e016a60c2122775ebbe4ef29fc8a90
#
_entry.id   71e016a60c2122775ebbe4ef29fc8a90
#
_cell.length_a   1.000
_cell.length_b   1.000
_cell.length_c   1.000
_cell.angle_alpha   90.00
_cell.angle_beta   90.00
_cell.angle_gamma   90.00
#
_symmetry.space_group_name_H-M   'P 1'
#
loop_
_entity.id
_entity.type
_entity.pdbx_description
1 polymer ?
#
loop_
_entity_poly.entity_id
_entity_poly.type
_entity_poly.pdbx_seq_one_letter_code
_entity_poly.pdbx_strand_id
1 'polypeptide(L)'
;MKYSKEEVLQYVREEDVKFIRLAFCDVFGKQKNISIMPEELPRAFEYGIAFDASAIAGFGDETRCDLLLHPDPETLMLLPWRPEHGKVVRLFTHITYPDGTLFECDTRSLLKKAVEDAKKAGYTFAFGAEQEFYLFNLDETGSSTKIPYDEAGYMDIAPEDRGENIRREICLTLEQMGIRPESSHHEEGPGQNEIDFRYSDPLTAADNTMTFQTVVKTIARRNGVFVDFSPKPLDDKPGNGFHINMSVKPSDSSENLCYMIAGVLEKVVEMTAFLNPTEESYNRFGMDKAPGYVSWSSENRSQLVRIPAAVGEYRRAELRSPDPMANPYLAFTLMIYAALNGLENKLDLPEAANINLYKADAETLARFKKLPESLSDACNVAVISDFIKEHIPAAILDIYCNK
;
A
#
# COMPACT_ATOMS: atom_id res chain seq x y z
N MET A 1 -15.38 13.14 3.92
CA MET A 1 -16.57 13.69 3.20
C MET A 1 -16.27 13.54 1.72
N LYS A 2 -17.19 12.96 0.94
CA LYS A 2 -16.97 12.76 -0.50
C LYS A 2 -17.58 13.95 -1.23
N TYR A 3 -16.79 14.62 -2.04
CA TYR A 3 -17.19 15.81 -2.80
C TYR A 3 -17.75 15.44 -4.17
N SER A 4 -18.75 16.17 -4.65
CA SER A 4 -19.14 16.20 -6.07
C SER A 4 -18.22 17.12 -6.87
N LYS A 5 -18.31 17.07 -8.21
CA LYS A 5 -17.55 17.97 -9.09
C LYS A 5 -17.88 19.45 -8.80
N GLU A 6 -19.14 19.76 -8.59
CA GLU A 6 -19.65 21.09 -8.29
C GLU A 6 -19.08 21.61 -6.95
N GLU A 7 -19.07 20.77 -5.92
CA GLU A 7 -18.51 21.10 -4.61
C GLU A 7 -17.00 21.33 -4.69
N VAL A 8 -16.26 20.53 -5.47
CA VAL A 8 -14.83 20.77 -5.70
C VAL A 8 -14.58 22.09 -6.40
N LEU A 9 -15.35 22.41 -7.45
CA LEU A 9 -15.25 23.68 -8.17
C LEU A 9 -15.59 24.88 -7.25
N GLN A 10 -16.54 24.72 -6.35
CA GLN A 10 -16.88 25.73 -5.35
C GLN A 10 -15.76 25.89 -4.32
N TYR A 11 -15.28 24.79 -3.74
CA TYR A 11 -14.17 24.77 -2.79
C TYR A 11 -12.92 25.48 -3.33
N VAL A 12 -12.53 25.17 -4.57
CA VAL A 12 -11.35 25.78 -5.23
C VAL A 12 -11.47 27.32 -5.33
N ARG A 13 -12.68 27.82 -5.60
CA ARG A 13 -12.94 29.27 -5.68
C ARG A 13 -12.95 29.95 -4.30
N GLU A 14 -13.60 29.32 -3.31
CA GLU A 14 -13.81 29.92 -1.99
C GLU A 14 -12.55 29.87 -1.11
N GLU A 15 -11.71 28.85 -1.29
CA GLU A 15 -10.56 28.58 -0.44
C GLU A 15 -9.23 29.12 -0.99
N ASP A 16 -9.25 30.02 -1.96
CA ASP A 16 -8.05 30.62 -2.59
C ASP A 16 -7.03 29.58 -3.08
N VAL A 17 -7.53 28.48 -3.67
CA VAL A 17 -6.64 27.46 -4.27
C VAL A 17 -5.98 28.04 -5.51
N LYS A 18 -4.65 27.89 -5.63
CA LYS A 18 -3.86 28.38 -6.78
C LYS A 18 -3.23 27.27 -7.61
N PHE A 19 -3.06 26.08 -7.04
CA PHE A 19 -2.53 24.92 -7.74
C PHE A 19 -3.33 23.67 -7.42
N ILE A 20 -3.63 22.89 -8.45
CA ILE A 20 -4.32 21.62 -8.32
C ILE A 20 -3.41 20.54 -8.85
N ARG A 21 -3.01 19.61 -8.00
CA ARG A 21 -2.22 18.45 -8.38
C ARG A 21 -3.12 17.31 -8.81
N LEU A 22 -3.02 16.92 -10.06
CA LEU A 22 -3.62 15.71 -10.61
C LEU A 22 -2.65 14.56 -10.37
N ALA A 23 -2.96 13.71 -9.40
CA ALA A 23 -2.06 12.66 -8.92
C ALA A 23 -2.50 11.29 -9.44
N PHE A 24 -1.51 10.48 -9.79
CA PHE A 24 -1.64 9.07 -10.17
C PHE A 24 -0.39 8.32 -9.70
N CYS A 25 -0.30 7.02 -9.89
CA CYS A 25 0.93 6.31 -9.65
C CYS A 25 1.37 5.50 -10.88
N ASP A 26 2.67 5.24 -10.99
CA ASP A 26 3.17 4.26 -11.94
C ASP A 26 2.85 2.82 -11.47
N VAL A 27 3.17 1.84 -12.29
CA VAL A 27 2.87 0.42 -11.98
C VAL A 27 3.56 -0.08 -10.71
N PHE A 28 4.66 0.54 -10.28
CA PHE A 28 5.38 0.20 -9.04
C PHE A 28 4.87 0.96 -7.81
N GLY A 29 3.74 1.68 -7.89
CA GLY A 29 3.19 2.43 -6.78
C GLY A 29 3.91 3.74 -6.46
N LYS A 30 4.77 4.23 -7.36
CA LYS A 30 5.40 5.54 -7.16
C LYS A 30 4.47 6.66 -7.61
N GLN A 31 4.09 7.53 -6.67
CA GLN A 31 3.19 8.65 -6.97
C GLN A 31 3.83 9.65 -7.92
N LYS A 32 3.07 10.05 -8.92
CA LYS A 32 3.35 11.09 -9.91
C LYS A 32 2.26 12.15 -9.85
N ASN A 33 2.51 13.32 -10.39
CA ASN A 33 1.47 14.32 -10.62
C ASN A 33 1.88 15.32 -11.70
N ILE A 34 0.87 15.97 -12.31
CA ILE A 34 1.01 17.26 -12.96
C ILE A 34 0.22 18.29 -12.17
N SER A 35 0.60 19.57 -12.29
CA SER A 35 -0.15 20.66 -11.65
C SER A 35 -0.89 21.45 -12.74
N ILE A 36 -2.15 21.76 -12.47
CA ILE A 36 -2.97 22.65 -13.31
C ILE A 36 -3.39 23.88 -12.51
N MET A 37 -3.71 24.94 -13.23
CA MET A 37 -4.30 26.13 -12.63
C MET A 37 -5.81 25.91 -12.40
N PRO A 38 -6.44 26.62 -11.43
CA PRO A 38 -7.86 26.46 -11.11
C PRO A 38 -8.80 26.61 -12.30
N GLU A 39 -8.45 27.48 -13.24
CA GLU A 39 -9.24 27.74 -14.44
C GLU A 39 -9.35 26.53 -15.38
N GLU A 40 -8.35 25.62 -15.31
CA GLU A 40 -8.32 24.39 -16.11
C GLU A 40 -9.13 23.24 -15.48
N LEU A 41 -9.56 23.36 -14.23
CA LEU A 41 -10.25 22.28 -13.54
C LEU A 41 -11.58 21.86 -14.18
N PRO A 42 -12.43 22.80 -14.67
CA PRO A 42 -13.65 22.39 -15.39
C PRO A 42 -13.32 21.53 -16.63
N ARG A 43 -12.30 21.92 -17.41
CA ARG A 43 -11.83 21.15 -18.57
C ARG A 43 -11.29 19.78 -18.15
N ALA A 44 -10.56 19.72 -17.05
CA ALA A 44 -10.03 18.47 -16.52
C ALA A 44 -11.14 17.48 -16.16
N PHE A 45 -12.26 17.95 -15.58
CA PHE A 45 -13.41 17.11 -15.27
C PHE A 45 -14.20 16.66 -16.51
N GLU A 46 -14.24 17.48 -17.56
CA GLU A 46 -15.02 17.20 -18.76
C GLU A 46 -14.26 16.34 -19.77
N TYR A 47 -12.99 16.68 -20.04
CA TYR A 47 -12.20 16.08 -21.12
C TYR A 47 -10.93 15.39 -20.63
N GLY A 48 -10.56 15.53 -19.36
CA GLY A 48 -9.26 15.13 -18.88
C GLY A 48 -8.14 16.10 -19.25
N ILE A 49 -6.95 15.84 -18.73
CA ILE A 49 -5.71 16.59 -19.01
C ILE A 49 -4.71 15.66 -19.65
N ALA A 50 -4.29 15.97 -20.86
CA ALA A 50 -3.32 15.19 -21.60
C ALA A 50 -1.91 15.28 -20.97
N PHE A 51 -1.20 14.17 -20.99
CA PHE A 51 0.20 14.11 -20.61
C PHE A 51 0.96 13.06 -21.44
N ASP A 52 2.26 13.25 -21.60
CA ASP A 52 3.14 12.28 -22.21
C ASP A 52 3.51 11.21 -21.19
N ALA A 53 3.12 9.99 -21.45
CA ALA A 53 3.35 8.83 -20.59
C ALA A 53 4.63 8.06 -20.93
N SER A 54 5.33 8.35 -22.05
CA SER A 54 6.50 7.60 -22.53
C SER A 54 7.66 7.55 -21.54
N ALA A 55 7.80 8.58 -20.71
CA ALA A 55 8.84 8.63 -19.68
C ALA A 55 8.44 7.96 -18.35
N ILE A 56 7.26 7.33 -18.28
CA ILE A 56 6.78 6.69 -17.05
C ILE A 56 6.92 5.18 -17.16
N ALA A 57 7.62 4.59 -16.21
CA ALA A 57 7.85 3.15 -16.19
C ALA A 57 6.52 2.38 -16.26
N GLY A 58 6.36 1.56 -17.29
CA GLY A 58 5.21 0.73 -17.49
C GLY A 58 4.02 1.39 -18.20
N PHE A 59 4.19 2.60 -18.74
CA PHE A 59 3.10 3.32 -19.42
C PHE A 59 3.20 3.30 -20.95
N GLY A 60 4.07 2.47 -21.51
CA GLY A 60 4.26 2.36 -22.95
C GLY A 60 5.53 3.04 -23.45
N ASP A 61 5.55 3.31 -24.75
CA ASP A 61 6.64 3.95 -25.46
C ASP A 61 6.13 5.18 -26.26
N GLU A 62 7.01 5.79 -27.03
CA GLU A 62 6.73 7.00 -27.81
C GLU A 62 5.68 6.79 -28.94
N THR A 63 5.29 5.55 -29.22
CA THR A 63 4.32 5.26 -30.30
C THR A 63 2.87 5.44 -29.88
N ARG A 64 2.56 5.34 -28.58
CA ARG A 64 1.22 5.51 -28.01
C ARG A 64 1.30 6.06 -26.59
N CYS A 65 1.82 7.29 -26.46
CA CYS A 65 2.15 7.88 -25.17
C CYS A 65 1.17 8.97 -24.67
N ASP A 66 0.27 9.46 -25.52
CA ASP A 66 -0.72 10.45 -25.09
C ASP A 66 -1.83 9.80 -24.29
N LEU A 67 -1.86 10.07 -22.99
CA LEU A 67 -2.91 9.63 -22.07
C LEU A 67 -3.62 10.83 -21.43
N LEU A 68 -4.81 10.60 -20.89
CA LEU A 68 -5.63 11.62 -20.24
C LEU A 68 -5.82 11.31 -18.75
N LEU A 69 -5.58 12.32 -17.90
CA LEU A 69 -5.85 12.29 -16.46
C LEU A 69 -7.25 12.87 -16.19
N HIS A 70 -8.14 12.06 -15.62
CA HIS A 70 -9.48 12.48 -15.21
C HIS A 70 -9.54 12.54 -13.68
N PRO A 71 -9.71 13.74 -13.07
CA PRO A 71 -9.74 13.87 -11.63
C PRO A 71 -10.96 13.20 -10.99
N ASP A 72 -10.71 12.52 -9.87
CA ASP A 72 -11.76 11.95 -9.03
C ASP A 72 -12.13 12.96 -7.93
N PRO A 73 -13.33 13.58 -7.98
CA PRO A 73 -13.73 14.63 -7.06
C PRO A 73 -13.80 14.15 -5.59
N GLU A 74 -14.09 12.86 -5.38
CA GLU A 74 -14.16 12.28 -4.03
C GLU A 74 -12.81 12.27 -3.30
N THR A 75 -11.71 12.53 -4.02
CA THR A 75 -10.33 12.49 -3.49
C THR A 75 -9.72 13.87 -3.25
N LEU A 76 -10.53 14.95 -3.29
CA LEU A 76 -10.05 16.29 -2.99
C LEU A 76 -9.34 16.33 -1.64
N MET A 77 -8.08 16.80 -1.65
CA MET A 77 -7.23 16.86 -0.47
C MET A 77 -6.41 18.14 -0.45
N LEU A 78 -6.58 18.94 0.60
CA LEU A 78 -5.67 20.05 0.90
C LEU A 78 -4.30 19.52 1.30
N LEU A 79 -3.21 20.16 0.85
CA LEU A 79 -1.84 19.83 1.25
C LEU A 79 -1.36 20.79 2.36
N PRO A 80 -1.43 20.43 3.66
CA PRO A 80 -1.24 21.35 4.78
C PRO A 80 0.17 21.93 4.89
N TRP A 81 1.16 21.27 4.31
CA TRP A 81 2.55 21.75 4.32
C TRP A 81 2.86 22.83 3.26
N ARG A 82 1.86 23.29 2.55
CA ARG A 82 1.95 24.40 1.59
C ARG A 82 1.48 25.70 2.23
N PRO A 83 1.88 26.87 1.68
CA PRO A 83 1.49 28.16 2.23
C PRO A 83 -0.03 28.32 2.37
N GLU A 84 -0.47 29.04 3.39
CA GLU A 84 -1.91 29.35 3.59
C GLU A 84 -2.47 30.22 2.47
N HIS A 85 -1.67 31.15 1.96
CA HIS A 85 -2.01 31.93 0.77
C HIS A 85 -1.58 31.20 -0.49
N GLY A 86 -2.50 31.05 -1.42
CA GLY A 86 -2.26 30.25 -2.63
C GLY A 86 -2.22 28.76 -2.33
N LYS A 87 -3.26 28.27 -1.67
CA LYS A 87 -3.42 26.86 -1.28
C LYS A 87 -3.19 25.90 -2.44
N VAL A 88 -2.69 24.73 -2.11
CA VAL A 88 -2.47 23.63 -3.06
C VAL A 88 -3.34 22.46 -2.66
N VAL A 89 -4.12 21.96 -3.59
CA VAL A 89 -4.91 20.73 -3.40
C VAL A 89 -4.41 19.63 -4.32
N ARG A 90 -4.75 18.40 -3.97
CA ARG A 90 -4.53 17.22 -4.80
C ARG A 90 -5.85 16.51 -5.05
N LEU A 91 -6.01 15.99 -6.27
CA LEU A 91 -7.02 15.03 -6.67
C LEU A 91 -6.30 13.81 -7.24
N PHE A 92 -6.69 12.61 -6.83
CA PHE A 92 -6.29 11.42 -7.58
C PHE A 92 -7.06 11.35 -8.90
N THR A 93 -6.49 10.66 -9.86
CA THR A 93 -7.07 10.56 -11.21
C THR A 93 -7.21 9.10 -11.60
N HIS A 94 -8.11 8.84 -12.54
CA HIS A 94 -8.05 7.67 -13.40
C HIS A 94 -7.50 8.06 -14.77
N ILE A 95 -6.96 7.07 -15.48
CA ILE A 95 -6.23 7.30 -16.73
C ILE A 95 -6.97 6.64 -17.87
N THR A 96 -7.12 7.38 -18.99
CA THR A 96 -7.70 6.84 -20.22
C THR A 96 -6.83 7.13 -21.43
N TYR A 97 -7.06 6.39 -22.48
CA TYR A 97 -6.66 6.78 -23.83
C TYR A 97 -7.52 7.93 -24.35
N PRO A 98 -7.07 8.62 -25.43
CA PRO A 98 -7.86 9.70 -26.04
C PRO A 98 -9.24 9.29 -26.57
N ASP A 99 -9.46 8.01 -26.85
CA ASP A 99 -10.75 7.45 -27.26
C ASP A 99 -11.71 7.18 -26.09
N GLY A 100 -11.27 7.46 -24.85
CA GLY A 100 -12.05 7.26 -23.64
C GLY A 100 -11.95 5.85 -23.04
N THR A 101 -11.21 4.91 -23.67
CA THR A 101 -10.97 3.59 -23.08
C THR A 101 -10.04 3.70 -21.89
N LEU A 102 -10.30 2.90 -20.82
CA LEU A 102 -9.44 2.88 -19.64
C LEU A 102 -8.04 2.39 -20.01
N PHE A 103 -7.03 3.03 -19.43
CA PHE A 103 -5.66 2.60 -19.57
C PHE A 103 -5.42 1.36 -18.71
N GLU A 104 -4.98 0.27 -19.33
CA GLU A 104 -4.87 -1.04 -18.68
C GLU A 104 -3.85 -1.08 -17.53
N CYS A 105 -2.84 -0.20 -17.55
CA CYS A 105 -1.84 -0.11 -16.48
C CYS A 105 -2.21 0.92 -15.38
N ASP A 106 -3.42 1.49 -15.41
CA ASP A 106 -3.93 2.28 -14.29
C ASP A 106 -4.31 1.38 -13.11
N THR A 107 -3.36 1.19 -12.19
CA THR A 107 -3.51 0.28 -11.05
C THR A 107 -4.63 0.70 -10.10
N ARG A 108 -4.94 2.02 -10.00
CA ARG A 108 -6.07 2.51 -9.21
C ARG A 108 -7.41 2.07 -9.79
N SER A 109 -7.55 2.12 -11.12
CA SER A 109 -8.75 1.62 -11.82
C SER A 109 -8.90 0.10 -11.71
N LEU A 110 -7.81 -0.66 -11.68
CA LEU A 110 -7.85 -2.10 -11.41
C LEU A 110 -8.44 -2.40 -10.03
N LEU A 111 -7.99 -1.69 -8.98
CA LEU A 111 -8.56 -1.85 -7.65
C LEU A 111 -10.04 -1.44 -7.61
N LYS A 112 -10.41 -0.36 -8.26
CA LYS A 112 -11.82 0.05 -8.36
C LYS A 112 -12.68 -1.06 -8.97
N LYS A 113 -12.21 -1.69 -10.05
CA LYS A 113 -12.87 -2.84 -10.68
C LYS A 113 -13.00 -4.02 -9.71
N ALA A 114 -11.94 -4.39 -9.00
CA ALA A 114 -11.97 -5.48 -8.02
C ALA A 114 -13.01 -5.23 -6.90
N VAL A 115 -13.11 -3.98 -6.42
CA VAL A 115 -14.12 -3.57 -5.43
C VAL A 115 -15.55 -3.68 -5.99
N GLU A 116 -15.75 -3.32 -7.26
CA GLU A 116 -17.05 -3.45 -7.92
C GLU A 116 -17.44 -4.93 -8.13
N ASP A 117 -16.49 -5.76 -8.54
CA ASP A 117 -16.70 -7.19 -8.72
C ASP A 117 -17.02 -7.89 -7.39
N ALA A 118 -16.33 -7.53 -6.31
CA ALA A 118 -16.65 -8.00 -4.97
C ALA A 118 -18.08 -7.65 -4.54
N LYS A 119 -18.52 -6.41 -4.80
CA LYS A 119 -19.89 -5.98 -4.51
C LYS A 119 -20.93 -6.76 -5.31
N LYS A 120 -20.66 -7.07 -6.58
CA LYS A 120 -21.53 -7.92 -7.42
C LYS A 120 -21.63 -9.34 -6.88
N ALA A 121 -20.54 -9.88 -6.32
CA ALA A 121 -20.51 -11.17 -5.64
C ALA A 121 -21.19 -11.15 -4.25
N GLY A 122 -21.65 -9.98 -3.78
CA GLY A 122 -22.34 -9.83 -2.50
C GLY A 122 -21.41 -9.54 -1.32
N TYR A 123 -20.13 -9.23 -1.57
CA TYR A 123 -19.15 -8.97 -0.51
C TYR A 123 -18.63 -7.53 -0.55
N THR A 124 -18.30 -7.00 0.62
CA THR A 124 -17.56 -5.75 0.76
C THR A 124 -16.39 -5.97 1.70
N PHE A 125 -15.25 -5.38 1.33
CA PHE A 125 -14.02 -5.47 2.11
C PHE A 125 -13.66 -4.15 2.76
N ALA A 126 -12.94 -4.21 3.88
CA ALA A 126 -12.24 -3.08 4.45
C ALA A 126 -10.77 -3.44 4.66
N PHE A 127 -9.89 -2.48 4.40
CA PHE A 127 -8.44 -2.63 4.54
C PHE A 127 -7.87 -1.61 5.52
N GLY A 128 -6.91 -2.04 6.33
CA GLY A 128 -6.04 -1.21 7.15
C GLY A 128 -4.59 -1.50 6.79
N ALA A 129 -3.80 -0.46 6.67
CA ALA A 129 -2.39 -0.53 6.30
C ALA A 129 -1.52 -0.10 7.48
N GLU A 130 -0.53 -0.93 7.82
CA GLU A 130 0.53 -0.66 8.78
C GLU A 130 1.83 -0.60 7.98
N GLN A 131 2.52 0.54 7.97
CA GLN A 131 3.79 0.69 7.24
C GLN A 131 4.90 1.12 8.17
N GLU A 132 5.96 0.33 8.17
CA GLU A 132 7.21 0.63 8.86
C GLU A 132 8.15 1.42 7.94
N PHE A 133 8.99 2.25 8.56
CA PHE A 133 10.00 3.04 7.87
C PHE A 133 11.16 3.39 8.79
N TYR A 134 12.34 3.58 8.18
CA TYR A 134 13.53 4.06 8.89
C TYR A 134 13.72 5.55 8.70
N LEU A 135 14.23 6.20 9.73
CA LEU A 135 14.76 7.58 9.69
C LEU A 135 16.28 7.54 9.76
N PHE A 136 16.93 8.21 8.81
CA PHE A 136 18.38 8.32 8.73
C PHE A 136 18.83 9.77 8.81
N ASN A 137 20.03 9.98 9.38
CA ASN A 137 20.69 11.28 9.34
C ASN A 137 21.05 11.65 7.90
N LEU A 138 21.06 12.94 7.61
CA LEU A 138 21.56 13.49 6.36
C LEU A 138 23.03 13.92 6.52
N ASP A 139 23.79 13.84 5.44
CA ASP A 139 25.11 14.47 5.36
C ASP A 139 24.99 15.97 5.05
N GLU A 140 26.14 16.67 4.96
CA GLU A 140 26.21 18.10 4.67
C GLU A 140 25.62 18.48 3.29
N THR A 141 25.52 17.52 2.37
CA THR A 141 24.90 17.69 1.04
C THR A 141 23.41 17.46 1.05
N GLY A 142 22.86 16.95 2.16
CA GLY A 142 21.46 16.54 2.30
C GLY A 142 21.16 15.17 1.71
N SER A 143 22.17 14.32 1.51
CA SER A 143 22.01 12.92 1.11
C SER A 143 21.89 12.01 2.34
N SER A 144 21.25 10.83 2.18
CA SER A 144 21.14 9.85 3.26
C SER A 144 22.50 9.26 3.59
N THR A 145 22.80 9.15 4.91
CA THR A 145 24.07 8.55 5.39
C THR A 145 23.96 7.07 5.70
N LYS A 146 22.74 6.49 5.73
CA LYS A 146 22.45 5.17 6.34
C LYS A 146 22.84 5.09 7.84
N ILE A 147 23.14 6.20 8.49
CA ILE A 147 23.30 6.29 9.94
C ILE A 147 21.92 6.50 10.54
N PRO A 148 21.40 5.58 11.37
CA PRO A 148 20.09 5.73 11.99
C PRO A 148 19.95 7.05 12.74
N TYR A 149 18.74 7.60 12.75
CA TYR A 149 18.47 8.88 13.43
C TYR A 149 18.65 8.80 14.93
N ASP A 150 18.40 7.60 15.51
CA ASP A 150 18.64 7.25 16.92
C ASP A 150 19.04 5.77 17.06
N GLU A 151 19.28 5.35 18.30
CA GLU A 151 19.60 3.97 18.67
C GLU A 151 18.53 3.36 19.60
N ALA A 152 17.34 3.94 19.61
CA ALA A 152 16.23 3.46 20.42
C ALA A 152 15.72 2.08 19.94
N GLY A 153 14.98 1.41 20.79
CA GLY A 153 14.36 0.12 20.55
C GLY A 153 12.84 0.18 20.62
N TYR A 154 12.23 -1.01 20.64
CA TYR A 154 10.78 -1.17 20.57
C TYR A 154 10.04 -0.46 21.72
N MET A 155 9.18 0.49 21.36
CA MET A 155 8.37 1.32 22.26
C MET A 155 9.16 2.20 23.24
N ASP A 156 10.45 2.44 22.97
CA ASP A 156 11.21 3.43 23.71
C ASP A 156 10.61 4.82 23.57
N ILE A 157 10.91 5.69 24.52
CA ILE A 157 10.42 7.06 24.60
C ILE A 157 11.57 8.08 24.51
N ALA A 158 11.26 9.35 24.32
CA ALA A 158 12.26 10.41 24.42
C ALA A 158 12.94 10.41 25.82
N PRO A 159 14.26 10.67 25.91
CA PRO A 159 15.14 11.22 24.88
C PRO A 159 15.80 10.19 23.93
N GLU A 160 15.70 8.89 24.20
CA GLU A 160 16.28 7.82 23.39
C GLU A 160 15.61 7.81 22.01
N ASP A 161 14.28 7.81 21.97
CA ASP A 161 13.47 7.97 20.75
C ASP A 161 13.49 9.44 20.28
N ARG A 162 14.36 9.74 19.34
CA ARG A 162 14.46 11.06 18.75
C ARG A 162 13.41 11.31 17.65
N GLY A 163 12.78 10.25 17.15
CA GLY A 163 11.75 10.29 16.11
C GLY A 163 10.35 10.70 16.61
N GLU A 164 10.11 10.71 17.92
CA GLU A 164 8.79 10.95 18.52
C GLU A 164 8.09 12.22 18.00
N ASN A 165 8.80 13.36 17.96
CA ASN A 165 8.22 14.61 17.46
C ASN A 165 7.95 14.59 15.95
N ILE A 166 8.75 13.87 15.18
CA ILE A 166 8.55 13.70 13.72
C ILE A 166 7.29 12.87 13.49
N ARG A 167 7.12 11.75 14.19
CA ARG A 167 5.89 10.94 14.12
C ARG A 167 4.66 11.75 14.56
N ARG A 168 4.77 12.55 15.64
CA ARG A 168 3.70 13.44 16.09
C ARG A 168 3.29 14.44 15.01
N GLU A 169 4.24 15.09 14.32
CA GLU A 169 3.96 16.01 13.22
C GLU A 169 3.30 15.29 12.04
N ILE A 170 3.76 14.08 11.72
CA ILE A 170 3.15 13.22 10.69
C ILE A 170 1.69 12.92 11.06
N CYS A 171 1.43 12.44 12.26
CA CYS A 171 0.07 12.09 12.71
C CYS A 171 -0.87 13.31 12.65
N LEU A 172 -0.46 14.47 13.15
CA LEU A 172 -1.26 15.69 13.09
C LEU A 172 -1.52 16.17 11.65
N THR A 173 -0.53 15.98 10.76
CA THR A 173 -0.69 16.30 9.33
C THR A 173 -1.68 15.36 8.67
N LEU A 174 -1.61 14.06 8.96
CA LEU A 174 -2.56 13.05 8.46
C LEU A 174 -3.98 13.37 8.94
N GLU A 175 -4.14 13.73 10.22
CA GLU A 175 -5.45 14.11 10.79
C GLU A 175 -6.05 15.33 10.08
N GLN A 176 -5.25 16.37 9.81
CA GLN A 176 -5.67 17.53 9.01
C GLN A 176 -6.13 17.14 7.60
N MET A 177 -5.56 16.07 7.05
CA MET A 177 -5.94 15.50 5.75
C MET A 177 -7.11 14.50 5.84
N GLY A 178 -7.72 14.32 7.02
CA GLY A 178 -8.85 13.40 7.22
C GLY A 178 -8.46 11.93 7.33
N ILE A 179 -7.17 11.60 7.36
CA ILE A 179 -6.63 10.27 7.65
C ILE A 179 -6.44 10.18 9.16
N ARG A 180 -7.04 9.19 9.82
CA ARG A 180 -7.02 9.08 11.28
C ARG A 180 -5.94 8.10 11.73
N PRO A 181 -4.80 8.56 12.30
CA PRO A 181 -3.85 7.69 12.96
C PRO A 181 -4.50 6.94 14.14
N GLU A 182 -4.10 5.70 14.36
CA GLU A 182 -4.55 4.86 15.49
C GLU A 182 -3.43 4.65 16.51
N SER A 183 -2.22 4.38 16.03
CA SER A 183 -1.04 4.23 16.87
C SER A 183 0.21 4.79 16.20
N SER A 184 1.23 5.05 17.00
CA SER A 184 2.53 5.54 16.55
C SER A 184 3.58 5.20 17.60
N HIS A 185 4.61 4.48 17.25
CA HIS A 185 5.67 4.07 18.16
C HIS A 185 7.01 3.88 17.44
N HIS A 186 8.09 3.80 18.24
CA HIS A 186 9.39 3.34 17.78
C HIS A 186 9.35 1.82 17.58
N GLU A 187 9.91 1.32 16.48
CA GLU A 187 10.03 -0.11 16.19
C GLU A 187 11.36 -0.71 16.73
N GLU A 188 11.63 -1.99 16.41
CA GLU A 188 12.77 -2.72 16.98
C GLU A 188 14.12 -2.24 16.45
N GLY A 189 14.17 -1.80 15.18
CA GLY A 189 15.42 -1.31 14.58
C GLY A 189 15.75 0.12 14.98
N PRO A 190 17.04 0.48 15.09
CA PRO A 190 17.46 1.85 15.39
C PRO A 190 16.94 2.81 14.32
N GLY A 191 16.27 3.86 14.76
CA GLY A 191 15.60 4.82 13.84
C GLY A 191 14.40 4.26 13.08
N GLN A 192 13.90 3.05 13.43
CA GLN A 192 12.73 2.44 12.81
C GLN A 192 11.45 2.89 13.50
N ASN A 193 10.43 3.21 12.71
CA ASN A 193 9.18 3.80 13.17
C ASN A 193 8.00 3.10 12.50
N GLU A 194 6.85 3.08 13.20
CA GLU A 194 5.57 2.63 12.67
C GLU A 194 4.48 3.64 13.02
N ILE A 195 3.56 3.85 12.10
CA ILE A 195 2.34 4.62 12.30
C ILE A 195 1.19 3.88 11.62
N ASP A 196 0.20 3.49 12.40
CA ASP A 196 -1.02 2.87 11.92
C ASP A 196 -2.10 3.90 11.74
N PHE A 197 -2.94 3.71 10.74
CA PHE A 197 -4.12 4.53 10.53
C PHE A 197 -5.36 3.67 10.29
N ARG A 198 -6.51 4.25 10.63
CA ARG A 198 -7.78 3.56 10.65
C ARG A 198 -8.11 2.94 9.29
N TYR A 199 -8.67 1.72 9.32
CA TYR A 199 -9.17 1.02 8.15
C TYR A 199 -10.28 1.80 7.43
N SER A 200 -10.41 1.55 6.13
CA SER A 200 -11.44 2.13 5.27
C SER A 200 -11.83 1.17 4.14
N ASP A 201 -12.71 1.60 3.24
CA ASP A 201 -12.95 0.86 1.99
C ASP A 201 -11.63 0.72 1.20
N PRO A 202 -11.50 -0.32 0.35
CA PRO A 202 -10.20 -0.67 -0.22
C PRO A 202 -9.56 0.45 -1.05
N LEU A 203 -10.36 1.20 -1.83
CA LEU A 203 -9.84 2.28 -2.67
C LEU A 203 -9.34 3.45 -1.81
N THR A 204 -10.11 3.85 -0.81
CA THR A 204 -9.70 4.88 0.17
C THR A 204 -8.48 4.43 0.95
N ALA A 205 -8.38 3.16 1.35
CA ALA A 205 -7.22 2.63 2.07
C ALA A 205 -5.94 2.69 1.22
N ALA A 206 -6.01 2.34 -0.07
CA ALA A 206 -4.88 2.45 -0.99
C ALA A 206 -4.48 3.92 -1.24
N ASP A 207 -5.45 4.81 -1.48
CA ASP A 207 -5.23 6.26 -1.62
C ASP A 207 -4.58 6.85 -0.34
N ASN A 208 -5.02 6.40 0.85
CA ASN A 208 -4.44 6.81 2.13
C ASN A 208 -3.01 6.29 2.30
N THR A 209 -2.71 5.07 1.90
CA THR A 209 -1.36 4.49 1.93
C THR A 209 -0.40 5.30 1.06
N MET A 210 -0.80 5.68 -0.16
CA MET A 210 -0.02 6.56 -1.04
C MET A 210 0.19 7.95 -0.43
N THR A 211 -0.86 8.48 0.21
CA THR A 211 -0.81 9.78 0.88
C THR A 211 0.10 9.73 2.10
N PHE A 212 0.03 8.67 2.91
CA PHE A 212 0.88 8.43 4.07
C PHE A 212 2.35 8.49 3.70
N GLN A 213 2.81 7.74 2.70
CA GLN A 213 4.21 7.78 2.26
C GLN A 213 4.65 9.18 1.82
N THR A 214 3.76 9.93 1.16
CA THR A 214 4.06 11.31 0.74
C THR A 214 4.19 12.24 1.94
N VAL A 215 3.32 12.11 2.94
CA VAL A 215 3.35 12.90 4.19
C VAL A 215 4.63 12.59 4.95
N VAL A 216 4.93 11.31 5.19
CA VAL A 216 6.14 10.88 5.93
C VAL A 216 7.39 11.42 5.26
N LYS A 217 7.56 11.26 3.95
CA LYS A 217 8.70 11.80 3.19
C LYS A 217 8.80 13.32 3.28
N THR A 218 7.67 14.02 3.24
CA THR A 218 7.64 15.49 3.29
C THR A 218 8.00 16.01 4.68
N ILE A 219 7.41 15.44 5.74
CA ILE A 219 7.65 15.88 7.11
C ILE A 219 9.06 15.51 7.57
N ALA A 220 9.54 14.30 7.27
CA ALA A 220 10.92 13.89 7.54
C ALA A 220 11.92 14.88 6.92
N ARG A 221 11.73 15.21 5.65
CA ARG A 221 12.62 16.17 4.96
C ARG A 221 12.61 17.57 5.59
N ARG A 222 11.45 18.03 6.03
CA ARG A 222 11.32 19.32 6.75
C ARG A 222 12.02 19.31 8.10
N ASN A 223 12.11 18.15 8.74
CA ASN A 223 12.82 17.93 10.00
C ASN A 223 14.31 17.58 9.82
N GLY A 224 14.85 17.67 8.59
CA GLY A 224 16.27 17.47 8.31
C GLY A 224 16.70 15.99 8.38
N VAL A 225 15.79 15.04 8.18
CA VAL A 225 16.08 13.61 8.15
C VAL A 225 15.63 12.98 6.83
N PHE A 226 16.21 11.84 6.49
CA PHE A 226 15.82 11.01 5.37
C PHE A 226 14.95 9.86 5.83
N VAL A 227 13.88 9.58 5.09
CA VAL A 227 13.03 8.41 5.33
C VAL A 227 13.30 7.34 4.28
N ASP A 228 13.43 6.09 4.75
CA ASP A 228 13.66 4.93 3.89
C ASP A 228 12.55 3.89 4.12
N PHE A 229 11.79 3.61 3.06
CA PHE A 229 10.74 2.58 2.99
C PHE A 229 11.24 1.30 2.31
N SER A 230 12.55 1.19 1.98
CA SER A 230 13.06 -0.05 1.38
C SER A 230 12.85 -1.25 2.31
N PRO A 231 12.70 -2.46 1.77
CA PRO A 231 12.35 -3.63 2.56
C PRO A 231 13.38 -3.99 3.62
N LYS A 232 14.67 -3.78 3.33
CA LYS A 232 15.80 -4.11 4.22
C LYS A 232 16.83 -2.98 4.20
N PRO A 233 16.57 -1.82 4.85
CA PRO A 233 17.47 -0.66 4.81
C PRO A 233 18.85 -0.91 5.43
N LEU A 234 18.92 -1.81 6.41
CA LEU A 234 20.12 -2.24 7.11
C LEU A 234 20.16 -3.77 7.17
N ASP A 235 21.29 -4.39 6.77
CA ASP A 235 21.42 -5.84 6.58
C ASP A 235 21.23 -6.63 7.87
N ASP A 236 21.74 -6.10 8.99
CA ASP A 236 21.76 -6.74 10.33
C ASP A 236 20.62 -6.29 11.26
N LYS A 237 19.67 -5.52 10.77
CA LYS A 237 18.55 -4.97 11.55
C LYS A 237 17.21 -5.44 10.96
N PRO A 238 16.08 -5.31 11.69
CA PRO A 238 14.76 -5.62 11.15
C PRO A 238 14.47 -4.91 9.83
N GLY A 239 13.78 -5.59 8.92
CA GLY A 239 13.29 -4.99 7.69
C GLY A 239 11.98 -4.22 7.91
N ASN A 240 11.55 -3.43 6.94
CA ASN A 240 10.27 -2.75 6.96
C ASN A 240 9.14 -3.67 6.48
N GLY A 241 8.07 -3.77 7.24
CA GLY A 241 6.83 -4.44 6.88
C GLY A 241 5.79 -3.48 6.32
N PHE A 242 4.93 -4.03 5.47
CA PHE A 242 3.66 -3.45 5.08
C PHE A 242 2.58 -4.46 5.44
N HIS A 243 2.16 -4.47 6.71
CA HIS A 243 1.14 -5.39 7.16
C HIS A 243 -0.24 -4.94 6.68
N ILE A 244 -0.95 -5.85 6.02
CA ILE A 244 -2.25 -5.55 5.42
C ILE A 244 -3.35 -6.24 6.21
N ASN A 245 -4.10 -5.45 6.96
CA ASN A 245 -5.30 -5.90 7.65
C ASN A 245 -6.48 -5.93 6.69
N MET A 246 -7.25 -7.01 6.69
CA MET A 246 -8.41 -7.20 5.81
C MET A 246 -9.59 -7.79 6.58
N SER A 247 -10.77 -7.25 6.35
CA SER A 247 -12.04 -7.78 6.84
C SER A 247 -13.08 -7.83 5.73
N VAL A 248 -14.08 -8.71 5.88
CA VAL A 248 -15.13 -8.93 4.88
C VAL A 248 -16.51 -8.80 5.50
N LYS A 249 -17.46 -8.22 4.76
CA LYS A 249 -18.87 -8.17 5.09
C LYS A 249 -19.68 -8.90 4.01
N PRO A 250 -20.80 -9.57 4.36
CA PRO A 250 -21.38 -9.65 5.70
C PRO A 250 -20.47 -10.38 6.70
N SER A 251 -20.41 -9.84 7.93
CA SER A 251 -19.58 -10.37 9.03
C SER A 251 -20.33 -11.33 9.94
N ASP A 252 -21.62 -11.59 9.66
CA ASP A 252 -22.53 -12.37 10.49
C ASP A 252 -22.14 -13.85 10.56
N SER A 253 -21.32 -14.31 9.62
CA SER A 253 -20.71 -15.63 9.62
C SER A 253 -19.22 -15.52 9.94
N SER A 254 -18.80 -16.19 11.03
CA SER A 254 -17.37 -16.39 11.30
C SER A 254 -16.69 -17.20 10.18
N GLU A 255 -17.47 -17.90 9.37
CA GLU A 255 -17.03 -18.70 8.23
C GLU A 255 -16.47 -17.81 7.10
N ASN A 256 -17.07 -16.64 6.84
CA ASN A 256 -16.58 -15.72 5.80
C ASN A 256 -15.13 -15.27 6.05
N LEU A 257 -14.76 -15.02 7.31
CA LEU A 257 -13.37 -14.71 7.65
C LEU A 257 -12.46 -15.92 7.36
N CYS A 258 -12.91 -17.13 7.68
CA CYS A 258 -12.15 -18.36 7.41
C CYS A 258 -11.98 -18.60 5.90
N TYR A 259 -13.05 -18.47 5.11
CA TYR A 259 -13.00 -18.61 3.66
C TYR A 259 -12.09 -17.55 3.02
N MET A 260 -12.18 -16.30 3.47
CA MET A 260 -11.29 -15.22 3.03
C MET A 260 -9.83 -15.56 3.29
N ILE A 261 -9.48 -16.01 4.49
CA ILE A 261 -8.11 -16.40 4.85
C ILE A 261 -7.64 -17.58 4.00
N ALA A 262 -8.49 -18.62 3.83
CA ALA A 262 -8.17 -19.79 3.01
C ALA A 262 -7.84 -19.40 1.56
N GLY A 263 -8.63 -18.49 0.96
CA GLY A 263 -8.38 -17.98 -0.38
C GLY A 263 -7.06 -17.21 -0.49
N VAL A 264 -6.76 -16.35 0.49
CA VAL A 264 -5.47 -15.64 0.53
C VAL A 264 -4.29 -16.61 0.66
N LEU A 265 -4.37 -17.58 1.57
CA LEU A 265 -3.31 -18.60 1.75
C LEU A 265 -3.09 -19.45 0.49
N GLU A 266 -4.16 -19.77 -0.25
CA GLU A 266 -4.08 -20.54 -1.48
C GLU A 266 -3.30 -19.78 -2.56
N LYS A 267 -3.54 -18.46 -2.69
CA LYS A 267 -3.00 -17.62 -3.77
C LYS A 267 -1.74 -16.82 -3.41
N VAL A 268 -1.36 -16.73 -2.15
CA VAL A 268 -0.29 -15.83 -1.70
C VAL A 268 1.06 -16.06 -2.40
N VAL A 269 1.41 -17.32 -2.72
CA VAL A 269 2.66 -17.64 -3.42
C VAL A 269 2.66 -17.07 -4.85
N GLU A 270 1.49 -17.08 -5.50
CA GLU A 270 1.30 -16.50 -6.83
C GLU A 270 1.37 -14.97 -6.80
N MET A 271 0.94 -14.35 -5.70
CA MET A 271 0.91 -12.90 -5.51
C MET A 271 2.27 -12.32 -5.08
N THR A 272 3.23 -13.15 -4.66
CA THR A 272 4.44 -12.69 -3.94
C THR A 272 5.23 -11.65 -4.72
N ALA A 273 5.37 -11.76 -6.05
CA ALA A 273 6.08 -10.78 -6.87
C ALA A 273 5.49 -9.35 -6.80
N PHE A 274 4.19 -9.23 -6.53
CA PHE A 274 3.49 -7.94 -6.39
C PHE A 274 3.46 -7.43 -4.96
N LEU A 275 3.54 -8.33 -3.97
CA LEU A 275 3.59 -8.01 -2.56
C LEU A 275 5.01 -7.69 -2.07
N ASN A 276 6.02 -8.19 -2.81
CA ASN A 276 7.44 -8.12 -2.49
C ASN A 276 8.25 -7.86 -3.79
N PRO A 277 8.17 -6.62 -4.35
CA PRO A 277 8.53 -6.36 -5.74
C PRO A 277 10.01 -6.08 -5.99
N THR A 278 10.88 -6.21 -4.98
CA THR A 278 12.32 -5.95 -5.10
C THR A 278 13.15 -7.15 -4.67
N GLU A 279 14.39 -7.26 -5.13
CA GLU A 279 15.32 -8.30 -4.66
C GLU A 279 15.54 -8.23 -3.13
N GLU A 280 15.62 -7.02 -2.58
CA GLU A 280 15.79 -6.78 -1.14
C GLU A 280 14.59 -7.27 -0.31
N SER A 281 13.41 -7.37 -0.91
CA SER A 281 12.20 -7.87 -0.24
C SER A 281 12.40 -9.26 0.35
N TYR A 282 13.14 -10.12 -0.35
CA TYR A 282 13.36 -11.52 -0.01
C TYR A 282 14.39 -11.72 1.10
N ASN A 283 15.24 -10.71 1.36
CA ASN A 283 16.18 -10.68 2.48
C ASN A 283 15.48 -10.55 3.85
N ARG A 284 14.16 -10.32 3.86
CA ARG A 284 13.35 -10.22 5.09
C ARG A 284 12.81 -11.57 5.55
N PHE A 285 12.53 -12.49 4.62
CA PHE A 285 11.76 -13.70 4.91
C PHE A 285 12.46 -14.66 5.87
N GLY A 286 11.69 -15.15 6.84
CA GLY A 286 12.13 -16.14 7.82
C GLY A 286 12.86 -15.58 9.05
N MET A 287 12.96 -14.25 9.18
CA MET A 287 13.57 -13.58 10.33
C MET A 287 12.81 -12.29 10.70
N ASP A 288 13.09 -11.78 11.88
CA ASP A 288 12.65 -10.43 12.34
C ASP A 288 11.16 -10.14 12.06
N LYS A 289 10.29 -11.09 12.43
CA LYS A 289 8.82 -11.01 12.24
C LYS A 289 8.32 -10.95 10.78
N ALA A 290 9.18 -11.21 9.78
CA ALA A 290 8.78 -11.37 8.39
C ALA A 290 8.63 -12.86 8.02
N PRO A 291 7.39 -13.42 8.00
CA PRO A 291 7.16 -14.84 7.80
C PRO A 291 7.47 -15.28 6.37
N GLY A 292 8.12 -16.45 6.23
CA GLY A 292 8.48 -17.03 4.93
C GLY A 292 7.70 -18.31 4.55
N TYR A 293 6.70 -18.71 5.35
CA TYR A 293 5.93 -19.95 5.14
C TYR A 293 4.43 -19.68 5.11
N VAL A 294 3.72 -20.31 4.19
CA VAL A 294 2.26 -20.21 4.07
C VAL A 294 1.62 -20.90 5.27
N SER A 295 1.09 -20.09 6.18
CA SER A 295 0.58 -20.52 7.46
C SER A 295 -0.34 -19.46 8.08
N TRP A 296 -1.15 -19.84 9.03
CA TRP A 296 -1.95 -18.90 9.80
C TRP A 296 -2.09 -19.31 11.26
N SER A 297 -2.41 -18.37 12.11
CA SER A 297 -2.77 -18.63 13.52
C SER A 297 -3.43 -17.39 14.14
N SER A 298 -4.06 -17.56 15.28
CA SER A 298 -4.45 -16.46 16.16
C SER A 298 -3.22 -15.97 16.93
N GLU A 299 -3.03 -14.65 17.00
CA GLU A 299 -2.04 -13.96 17.87
C GLU A 299 -0.55 -14.20 17.57
N ASN A 300 -0.17 -15.25 16.85
CA ASN A 300 1.22 -15.64 16.60
C ASN A 300 1.83 -14.84 15.44
N ARG A 301 2.84 -14.02 15.72
CA ARG A 301 3.51 -13.14 14.75
C ARG A 301 4.53 -13.84 13.83
N SER A 302 4.81 -15.14 14.03
CA SER A 302 5.66 -15.93 13.11
C SER A 302 4.87 -16.51 11.93
N GLN A 303 3.56 -16.33 11.91
CA GLN A 303 2.67 -16.84 10.87
C GLN A 303 2.44 -15.80 9.76
N LEU A 304 2.23 -16.28 8.54
CA LEU A 304 1.99 -15.43 7.36
C LEU A 304 0.69 -14.63 7.48
N VAL A 305 -0.39 -15.30 7.90
CA VAL A 305 -1.65 -14.66 8.23
C VAL A 305 -1.90 -14.80 9.73
N ARG A 306 -2.10 -13.67 10.37
CA ARG A 306 -2.45 -13.58 11.80
C ARG A 306 -3.88 -13.06 11.95
N ILE A 307 -4.62 -13.63 12.89
CA ILE A 307 -5.87 -13.03 13.36
C ILE A 307 -5.52 -12.27 14.66
N PRO A 308 -5.42 -10.93 14.63
CA PRO A 308 -5.16 -10.15 15.84
C PRO A 308 -6.24 -10.33 16.89
N ALA A 309 -5.90 -10.13 18.16
CA ALA A 309 -6.86 -10.11 19.27
C ALA A 309 -7.82 -8.93 19.05
N ALA A 310 -9.02 -9.21 18.56
CA ALA A 310 -10.07 -8.22 18.32
C ALA A 310 -11.45 -8.87 18.43
N VAL A 311 -12.45 -8.08 18.83
CA VAL A 311 -13.82 -8.54 19.02
C VAL A 311 -14.80 -7.76 18.15
N GLY A 312 -15.94 -8.40 17.83
CA GLY A 312 -17.02 -7.76 17.09
C GLY A 312 -16.59 -7.31 15.67
N GLU A 313 -16.91 -6.08 15.31
CA GLU A 313 -16.65 -5.51 13.99
C GLU A 313 -15.17 -5.30 13.67
N TYR A 314 -14.29 -5.38 14.68
CA TYR A 314 -12.84 -5.24 14.51
C TYR A 314 -12.13 -6.55 14.16
N ARG A 315 -12.87 -7.67 14.03
CA ARG A 315 -12.28 -8.96 13.61
C ARG A 315 -11.77 -8.85 12.19
N ARG A 316 -10.50 -9.19 12.02
CA ARG A 316 -9.77 -9.08 10.76
C ARG A 316 -8.69 -10.13 10.66
N ALA A 317 -8.17 -10.33 9.47
CA ALA A 317 -6.93 -11.06 9.23
C ALA A 317 -5.85 -10.08 8.78
N GLU A 318 -4.62 -10.31 9.20
CA GLU A 318 -3.44 -9.53 8.88
C GLU A 318 -2.50 -10.38 8.03
N LEU A 319 -2.26 -9.96 6.78
CA LEU A 319 -1.21 -10.53 5.92
C LEU A 319 0.11 -9.81 6.22
N ARG A 320 1.15 -10.57 6.57
CA ARG A 320 2.39 -10.03 7.15
C ARG A 320 3.62 -10.07 6.22
N SER A 321 3.53 -10.73 5.06
CA SER A 321 4.66 -10.81 4.13
C SER A 321 4.93 -9.54 3.32
N PRO A 322 3.95 -8.70 2.95
CA PRO A 322 4.20 -7.54 2.10
C PRO A 322 5.20 -6.55 2.72
N ASP A 323 5.85 -5.77 1.87
CA ASP A 323 6.73 -4.68 2.27
C ASP A 323 6.30 -3.34 1.64
N PRO A 324 6.79 -2.18 2.14
CA PRO A 324 6.31 -0.87 1.71
C PRO A 324 6.60 -0.50 0.25
N MET A 325 7.38 -1.31 -0.48
CA MET A 325 7.62 -1.14 -1.91
C MET A 325 6.49 -1.72 -2.77
N ALA A 326 5.59 -2.53 -2.18
CA ALA A 326 4.41 -3.02 -2.87
C ALA A 326 3.50 -1.88 -3.31
N ASN A 327 2.99 -1.96 -4.54
CA ASN A 327 1.93 -1.06 -5.00
C ASN A 327 0.62 -1.42 -4.28
N PRO A 328 0.07 -0.53 -3.41
CA PRO A 328 -1.11 -0.86 -2.60
C PRO A 328 -2.34 -1.16 -3.45
N TYR A 329 -2.48 -0.55 -4.63
CA TYR A 329 -3.60 -0.84 -5.52
C TYR A 329 -3.53 -2.25 -6.08
N LEU A 330 -2.35 -2.72 -6.51
CA LEU A 330 -2.17 -4.10 -6.99
C LEU A 330 -2.27 -5.12 -5.85
N ALA A 331 -1.66 -4.83 -4.71
CA ALA A 331 -1.73 -5.69 -3.53
C ALA A 331 -3.18 -5.92 -3.09
N PHE A 332 -3.97 -4.86 -2.95
CA PHE A 332 -5.37 -4.97 -2.53
C PHE A 332 -6.24 -5.60 -3.62
N THR A 333 -5.97 -5.33 -4.90
CA THR A 333 -6.65 -6.01 -6.03
C THR A 333 -6.50 -7.52 -5.93
N LEU A 334 -5.26 -8.00 -5.81
CA LEU A 334 -4.97 -9.43 -5.73
C LEU A 334 -5.55 -10.07 -4.46
N MET A 335 -5.46 -9.36 -3.32
CA MET A 335 -6.05 -9.85 -2.06
C MET A 335 -7.57 -9.95 -2.14
N ILE A 336 -8.26 -9.01 -2.80
CA ILE A 336 -9.71 -9.09 -3.00
C ILE A 336 -10.07 -10.32 -3.83
N TYR A 337 -9.42 -10.54 -4.97
CA TYR A 337 -9.73 -11.68 -5.83
C TYR A 337 -9.34 -13.03 -5.18
N ALA A 338 -8.23 -13.07 -4.44
CA ALA A 338 -7.87 -14.25 -3.66
C ALA A 338 -8.93 -14.56 -2.58
N ALA A 339 -9.41 -13.53 -1.88
CA ALA A 339 -10.48 -13.66 -0.90
C ALA A 339 -11.81 -14.11 -1.53
N LEU A 340 -12.18 -13.55 -2.69
CA LEU A 340 -13.37 -13.96 -3.44
C LEU A 340 -13.29 -15.43 -3.86
N ASN A 341 -12.13 -15.89 -4.35
CA ASN A 341 -11.93 -17.31 -4.65
C ASN A 341 -12.23 -18.19 -3.41
N GLY A 342 -11.75 -17.80 -2.24
CA GLY A 342 -12.04 -18.52 -1.00
C GLY A 342 -13.50 -18.50 -0.60
N LEU A 343 -14.15 -17.35 -0.70
CA LEU A 343 -15.56 -17.14 -0.33
C LEU A 343 -16.53 -17.85 -1.26
N GLU A 344 -16.35 -17.76 -2.57
CA GLU A 344 -17.24 -18.34 -3.58
C GLU A 344 -17.12 -19.86 -3.62
N ASN A 345 -15.90 -20.40 -3.46
CA ASN A 345 -15.63 -21.84 -3.44
C ASN A 345 -15.75 -22.45 -2.03
N LYS A 346 -15.99 -21.64 -0.98
CA LYS A 346 -16.06 -22.06 0.43
C LYS A 346 -14.86 -22.92 0.82
N LEU A 347 -13.66 -22.43 0.54
CA LEU A 347 -12.44 -23.17 0.78
C LEU A 347 -12.22 -23.43 2.26
N ASP A 348 -11.89 -24.67 2.60
CA ASP A 348 -11.57 -25.05 3.96
C ASP A 348 -10.28 -24.38 4.43
N LEU A 349 -10.34 -23.71 5.57
CA LEU A 349 -9.17 -23.13 6.21
C LEU A 349 -8.32 -24.27 6.82
N PRO A 350 -7.03 -24.40 6.46
CA PRO A 350 -6.16 -25.43 7.04
C PRO A 350 -6.02 -25.27 8.56
N GLU A 351 -5.49 -26.29 9.23
CA GLU A 351 -5.25 -26.25 10.67
C GLU A 351 -4.30 -25.10 11.04
N ALA A 352 -4.60 -24.38 12.13
CA ALA A 352 -3.80 -23.27 12.61
C ALA A 352 -2.43 -23.73 13.11
N ALA A 353 -1.37 -23.06 12.71
CA ALA A 353 -0.01 -23.35 13.15
C ALA A 353 0.32 -22.62 14.46
N ASN A 354 0.10 -23.27 15.59
CA ASN A 354 0.35 -22.71 16.92
C ASN A 354 1.81 -22.92 17.40
N ILE A 355 2.76 -22.78 16.48
CA ILE A 355 4.21 -22.96 16.73
C ILE A 355 4.97 -21.73 16.27
N ASN A 356 6.13 -21.48 16.87
CA ASN A 356 7.02 -20.40 16.41
C ASN A 356 7.87 -20.91 15.24
N LEU A 357 7.50 -20.51 14.01
CA LEU A 357 8.18 -20.94 12.77
C LEU A 357 9.62 -20.42 12.65
N TYR A 358 10.01 -19.36 13.34
CA TYR A 358 11.41 -18.89 13.36
C TYR A 358 12.34 -19.81 14.19
N LYS A 359 11.76 -20.64 15.07
CA LYS A 359 12.50 -21.54 15.96
C LYS A 359 12.22 -23.00 15.69
N ALA A 360 11.38 -23.29 14.68
CA ALA A 360 11.00 -24.65 14.32
C ALA A 360 12.17 -25.39 13.62
N ASP A 361 12.24 -26.71 13.82
CA ASP A 361 13.19 -27.56 13.11
C ASP A 361 12.81 -27.80 11.65
N ALA A 362 13.74 -28.31 10.87
CA ALA A 362 13.56 -28.55 9.44
C ALA A 362 12.42 -29.53 9.12
N GLU A 363 12.16 -30.53 9.97
CA GLU A 363 11.07 -31.48 9.81
C GLU A 363 9.71 -30.80 9.95
N THR A 364 9.59 -29.94 10.95
CA THR A 364 8.40 -29.12 11.17
C THR A 364 8.18 -28.13 10.02
N LEU A 365 9.21 -27.42 9.59
CA LEU A 365 9.13 -26.44 8.51
C LEU A 365 8.76 -27.10 7.17
N ALA A 366 9.19 -28.35 6.92
CA ALA A 366 8.86 -29.08 5.69
C ALA A 366 7.36 -29.37 5.51
N ARG A 367 6.52 -29.16 6.55
CA ARG A 367 5.06 -29.31 6.49
C ARG A 367 4.38 -28.08 5.86
N PHE A 368 5.08 -26.96 5.75
CA PHE A 368 4.53 -25.72 5.25
C PHE A 368 5.09 -25.38 3.87
N LYS A 369 4.23 -24.91 2.97
CA LYS A 369 4.65 -24.38 1.69
C LYS A 369 5.47 -23.10 1.93
N LYS A 370 6.66 -23.04 1.35
CA LYS A 370 7.54 -21.87 1.46
C LYS A 370 7.11 -20.78 0.46
N LEU A 371 7.23 -19.51 0.83
CA LEU A 371 7.20 -18.41 -0.13
C LEU A 371 8.43 -18.47 -1.05
N PRO A 372 8.37 -17.88 -2.25
CA PRO A 372 9.54 -17.74 -3.13
C PRO A 372 10.73 -17.15 -2.40
N GLU A 373 11.94 -17.58 -2.73
CA GLU A 373 13.16 -17.15 -2.05
C GLU A 373 13.87 -15.97 -2.75
N SER A 374 13.44 -15.65 -3.96
CA SER A 374 13.96 -14.54 -4.76
C SER A 374 12.85 -13.91 -5.60
N LEU A 375 13.09 -12.68 -6.07
CA LEU A 375 12.19 -12.02 -7.01
C LEU A 375 12.03 -12.86 -8.30
N SER A 376 13.11 -13.46 -8.77
CA SER A 376 13.08 -14.35 -9.96
C SER A 376 12.16 -15.56 -9.74
N ASP A 377 12.22 -16.21 -8.57
CA ASP A 377 11.32 -17.33 -8.24
C ASP A 377 9.87 -16.89 -8.17
N ALA A 378 9.61 -15.75 -7.54
CA ALA A 378 8.26 -15.19 -7.46
C ALA A 378 7.70 -14.83 -8.84
N CYS A 379 8.51 -14.23 -9.69
CA CYS A 379 8.15 -13.93 -11.07
C CYS A 379 7.87 -15.19 -11.89
N ASN A 380 8.70 -16.22 -11.75
CA ASN A 380 8.47 -17.51 -12.43
C ASN A 380 7.11 -18.13 -12.05
N VAL A 381 6.70 -18.01 -10.78
CA VAL A 381 5.39 -18.45 -10.32
C VAL A 381 4.28 -17.56 -10.90
N ALA A 382 4.43 -16.24 -10.84
CA ALA A 382 3.43 -15.29 -11.31
C ALA A 382 3.13 -15.44 -12.82
N VAL A 383 4.18 -15.60 -13.65
CA VAL A 383 4.06 -15.70 -15.11
C VAL A 383 3.28 -16.94 -15.57
N ILE A 384 3.33 -18.04 -14.84
CA ILE A 384 2.57 -19.25 -15.18
C ILE A 384 1.19 -19.29 -14.52
N SER A 385 0.91 -18.45 -13.54
CA SER A 385 -0.33 -18.45 -12.78
C SER A 385 -1.53 -17.97 -13.62
N ASP A 386 -2.56 -18.81 -13.72
CA ASP A 386 -3.82 -18.42 -14.35
C ASP A 386 -4.54 -17.35 -13.52
N PHE A 387 -4.44 -17.42 -12.18
CA PHE A 387 -4.99 -16.41 -11.27
C PHE A 387 -4.40 -15.02 -11.54
N ILE A 388 -3.08 -14.92 -11.67
CA ILE A 388 -2.42 -13.63 -11.96
C ILE A 388 -2.82 -13.13 -13.35
N LYS A 389 -2.82 -13.99 -14.37
CA LYS A 389 -3.20 -13.63 -15.75
C LYS A 389 -4.65 -13.15 -15.88
N GLU A 390 -5.54 -13.66 -15.04
CA GLU A 390 -6.95 -13.25 -15.03
C GLU A 390 -7.14 -11.84 -14.44
N HIS A 391 -6.34 -11.48 -13.44
CA HIS A 391 -6.58 -10.28 -12.63
C HIS A 391 -5.57 -9.15 -12.85
N ILE A 392 -4.42 -9.45 -13.41
CA ILE A 392 -3.36 -8.48 -13.71
C ILE A 392 -3.15 -8.40 -15.22
N PRO A 393 -3.23 -7.21 -15.84
CA PRO A 393 -2.93 -7.03 -17.26
C PRO A 393 -1.55 -7.54 -17.64
N ALA A 394 -1.45 -8.16 -18.82
CA ALA A 394 -0.18 -8.72 -19.31
C ALA A 394 0.95 -7.68 -19.32
N ALA A 395 0.66 -6.44 -19.68
CA ALA A 395 1.66 -5.36 -19.68
C ALA A 395 2.25 -5.12 -18.28
N ILE A 396 1.45 -5.16 -17.22
CA ILE A 396 1.95 -5.03 -15.84
C ILE A 396 2.78 -6.25 -15.44
N LEU A 397 2.29 -7.45 -15.76
CA LEU A 397 3.00 -8.70 -15.47
C LEU A 397 4.39 -8.73 -16.16
N ASP A 398 4.46 -8.33 -17.42
CA ASP A 398 5.71 -8.25 -18.17
C ASP A 398 6.71 -7.27 -17.53
N ILE A 399 6.25 -6.11 -17.08
CA ILE A 399 7.11 -5.11 -16.44
C ILE A 399 7.64 -5.58 -15.09
N TYR A 400 6.85 -6.34 -14.34
CA TYR A 400 7.29 -6.89 -13.05
C TYR A 400 8.27 -8.06 -13.22
N CYS A 401 8.03 -8.93 -14.20
CA CYS A 401 8.65 -10.24 -14.27
C CYS A 401 9.63 -10.46 -15.45
N ASN A 402 9.68 -9.56 -16.42
CA ASN A 402 10.56 -9.69 -17.60
C ASN A 402 11.63 -8.58 -17.66
N LYS A 403 12.19 -8.20 -16.52
CA LYS A 403 13.28 -7.22 -16.43
C LYS A 403 14.62 -7.81 -16.82
#